data_07926d09836a9cdfefb27986448c31b5
#
_entry.id   07926d09836a9cdfefb27986448c31b5
#
_cell.length_a   1.000
_cell.length_b   1.000
_cell.length_c   1.000
_cell.angle_alpha   90.00
_cell.angle_beta   90.00
_cell.angle_gamma   90.00
#
_symmetry.space_group_name_H-M   'P 1'
#
loop_
_entity.id
_entity.type
_entity.pdbx_description
1 polymer ?
#
loop_
_entity_poly.entity_id
_entity_poly.type
_entity_poly.pdbx_seq_one_letter_code
_entity_poly.pdbx_strand_id
1 'polypeptide(L)'
;ACLAVAAFLYHSDVYSDQWKALRYATFNVVSIATTTGYASTDYTLWGSMAETLFFCAMMICGCSGSTSGGPKVFRYQLLLANIAVELKRLHSPNIVATPRFQGREISDDVMRSVMAYFMAFFLTLGLGAVALVLLGLDPVTAISGAATSLTNVGPGFGPLIGPSGNFASLPEPAIWVMTVLMLVGRLELMAVYVLFTARFWRV
;
A
#
# COMPACT_ATOMS: atom_id res chain seq x y z
N ALA A 1 -8.55 -11.71 5.48
CA ALA A 1 -8.72 -11.20 4.12
C ALA A 1 -9.14 -12.31 3.15
N CYS A 2 -8.32 -13.38 2.94
CA CYS A 2 -8.63 -14.43 1.96
C CYS A 2 -10.03 -15.05 2.12
N LEU A 3 -10.41 -15.43 3.35
CA LEU A 3 -11.74 -16.00 3.62
C LEU A 3 -12.87 -14.99 3.37
N ALA A 4 -12.66 -13.71 3.67
CA ALA A 4 -13.65 -12.68 3.43
C ALA A 4 -13.89 -12.48 1.93
N VAL A 5 -12.82 -12.40 1.13
CA VAL A 5 -12.91 -12.29 -0.33
C VAL A 5 -13.52 -13.55 -0.94
N ALA A 6 -13.15 -14.75 -0.47
CA ALA A 6 -13.72 -16.00 -0.95
C ALA A 6 -15.23 -16.12 -0.65
N ALA A 7 -15.64 -15.74 0.57
CA ALA A 7 -17.05 -15.69 0.95
C ALA A 7 -17.83 -14.68 0.11
N PHE A 8 -17.26 -13.51 -0.15
CA PHE A 8 -17.84 -12.51 -1.03
C PHE A 8 -18.03 -13.03 -2.46
N LEU A 9 -17.02 -13.67 -3.04
CA LEU A 9 -17.08 -14.23 -4.40
C LEU A 9 -18.12 -15.33 -4.53
N TYR A 10 -18.29 -16.14 -3.48
CA TYR A 10 -19.32 -17.17 -3.43
C TYR A 10 -20.72 -16.56 -3.31
N HIS A 11 -20.90 -15.55 -2.44
CA HIS A 11 -22.18 -14.86 -2.25
C HIS A 11 -22.62 -14.01 -3.45
N SER A 12 -21.67 -13.54 -4.24
CA SER A 12 -21.92 -12.72 -5.43
C SER A 12 -22.11 -13.55 -6.71
N ASP A 13 -22.25 -14.88 -6.59
CA ASP A 13 -22.41 -15.83 -7.71
C ASP A 13 -21.36 -15.72 -8.82
N VAL A 14 -20.20 -15.11 -8.53
CA VAL A 14 -19.08 -15.02 -9.48
C VAL A 14 -18.51 -16.41 -9.78
N TYR A 15 -18.49 -17.27 -8.76
CA TYR A 15 -18.10 -18.66 -8.87
C TYR A 15 -19.14 -19.57 -8.19
N SER A 16 -19.69 -20.51 -8.92
CA SER A 16 -20.65 -21.51 -8.39
C SER A 16 -19.97 -22.56 -7.49
N ASP A 17 -18.62 -22.75 -7.63
CA ASP A 17 -17.85 -23.72 -6.89
C ASP A 17 -17.03 -23.00 -5.80
N GLN A 18 -17.27 -23.36 -4.53
CA GLN A 18 -16.60 -22.78 -3.35
C GLN A 18 -15.08 -22.99 -3.39
N TRP A 19 -14.62 -24.14 -3.87
CA TRP A 19 -13.19 -24.44 -3.97
C TRP A 19 -12.49 -23.58 -5.00
N LYS A 20 -13.14 -23.29 -6.12
CA LYS A 20 -12.62 -22.36 -7.13
C LYS A 20 -12.56 -20.95 -6.58
N ALA A 21 -13.64 -20.46 -5.94
CA ALA A 21 -13.67 -19.14 -5.31
C ALA A 21 -12.53 -18.99 -4.27
N LEU A 22 -12.38 -19.98 -3.39
CA LEU A 22 -11.32 -19.96 -2.37
C LEU A 22 -9.92 -19.95 -2.99
N ARG A 23 -9.67 -20.78 -4.01
CA ARG A 23 -8.37 -20.87 -4.69
C ARG A 23 -7.99 -19.55 -5.34
N TYR A 24 -8.89 -18.94 -6.12
CA TYR A 24 -8.61 -17.70 -6.81
C TYR A 24 -8.51 -16.51 -5.84
N ALA A 25 -9.39 -16.42 -4.84
CA ALA A 25 -9.31 -15.41 -3.79
C ALA A 25 -7.98 -15.49 -3.04
N THR A 26 -7.60 -16.69 -2.57
CA THR A 26 -6.36 -16.88 -1.80
C THR A 26 -5.13 -16.53 -2.61
N PHE A 27 -5.05 -17.01 -3.86
CA PHE A 27 -3.90 -16.71 -4.72
C PHE A 27 -3.73 -15.20 -4.94
N ASN A 28 -4.80 -14.51 -5.38
CA ASN A 28 -4.70 -13.09 -5.72
C ASN A 28 -4.48 -12.21 -4.48
N VAL A 29 -5.17 -12.50 -3.35
CA VAL A 29 -4.97 -11.75 -2.09
C VAL A 29 -3.55 -11.93 -1.57
N VAL A 30 -3.02 -13.16 -1.55
CA VAL A 30 -1.64 -13.41 -1.11
C VAL A 30 -0.65 -12.74 -2.04
N SER A 31 -0.84 -12.83 -3.35
CA SER A 31 0.03 -12.20 -4.35
C SER A 31 0.16 -10.69 -4.16
N ILE A 32 -0.96 -10.00 -3.91
CA ILE A 32 -0.95 -8.55 -3.68
C ILE A 32 -0.38 -8.21 -2.31
N ALA A 33 -0.79 -8.91 -1.25
CA ALA A 33 -0.33 -8.63 0.11
C ALA A 33 1.19 -8.90 0.29
N THR A 34 1.75 -9.83 -0.48
CA THR A 34 3.20 -10.12 -0.49
C THR A 34 3.98 -9.28 -1.50
N THR A 35 3.30 -8.37 -2.22
CA THR A 35 3.89 -7.57 -3.31
C THR A 35 4.53 -8.43 -4.42
N THR A 36 3.97 -9.61 -4.69
CA THR A 36 4.42 -10.50 -5.77
C THR A 36 3.86 -10.07 -7.13
N GLY A 37 2.58 -9.64 -7.17
CA GLY A 37 1.96 -9.02 -8.34
C GLY A 37 1.46 -9.97 -9.42
N TYR A 38 1.56 -11.29 -9.25
CA TYR A 38 0.95 -12.22 -10.20
C TYR A 38 -0.55 -12.30 -10.01
N ALA A 39 -1.31 -12.28 -11.10
CA ALA A 39 -2.75 -12.49 -11.12
C ALA A 39 -3.08 -13.82 -11.81
N SER A 40 -3.98 -14.60 -11.23
CA SER A 40 -4.49 -15.83 -11.82
C SER A 40 -5.77 -15.62 -12.63
N THR A 41 -6.46 -14.52 -12.35
CA THR A 41 -7.69 -14.08 -13.03
C THR A 41 -7.79 -12.55 -12.93
N ASP A 42 -8.63 -11.97 -13.77
CA ASP A 42 -8.94 -10.54 -13.67
C ASP A 42 -9.90 -10.29 -12.48
N TYR A 43 -9.34 -9.85 -11.37
CA TYR A 43 -10.11 -9.56 -10.16
C TYR A 43 -10.86 -8.22 -10.24
N THR A 44 -10.64 -7.39 -11.26
CA THR A 44 -11.46 -6.18 -11.50
C THR A 44 -12.89 -6.54 -11.91
N LEU A 45 -13.07 -7.74 -12.49
CA LEU A 45 -14.38 -8.27 -12.81
C LEU A 45 -15.18 -8.78 -11.59
N TRP A 46 -14.56 -8.82 -10.41
CA TRP A 46 -15.23 -9.28 -9.17
C TRP A 46 -16.05 -8.19 -8.49
N GLY A 47 -16.07 -6.99 -9.05
CA GLY A 47 -16.86 -5.85 -8.60
C GLY A 47 -16.08 -4.88 -7.70
N SER A 48 -16.65 -3.71 -7.49
CA SER A 48 -16.00 -2.58 -6.81
C SER A 48 -15.61 -2.87 -5.37
N MET A 49 -16.32 -3.75 -4.66
CA MET A 49 -15.94 -4.16 -3.31
C MET A 49 -14.63 -4.95 -3.30
N ALA A 50 -14.44 -5.86 -4.27
CA ALA A 50 -13.21 -6.60 -4.41
C ALA A 50 -12.04 -5.67 -4.73
N GLU A 51 -12.21 -4.75 -5.68
CA GLU A 51 -11.20 -3.75 -6.02
C GLU A 51 -10.77 -2.93 -4.79
N THR A 52 -11.75 -2.46 -3.98
CA THR A 52 -11.46 -1.70 -2.76
C THR A 52 -10.66 -2.52 -1.75
N LEU A 53 -11.05 -3.79 -1.53
CA LEU A 53 -10.30 -4.70 -0.63
C LEU A 53 -8.88 -4.97 -1.13
N PHE A 54 -8.69 -5.15 -2.44
CA PHE A 54 -7.37 -5.32 -3.04
C PHE A 54 -6.53 -4.05 -2.94
N PHE A 55 -7.13 -2.87 -3.12
CA PHE A 55 -6.45 -1.60 -2.90
C PHE A 55 -5.98 -1.45 -1.45
N CYS A 56 -6.84 -1.76 -0.47
CA CYS A 56 -6.45 -1.77 0.94
C CYS A 56 -5.34 -2.81 1.22
N ALA A 57 -5.42 -4.00 0.62
CA ALA A 57 -4.39 -5.02 0.77
C ALA A 57 -3.05 -4.57 0.18
N MET A 58 -3.06 -3.83 -0.94
CA MET A 58 -1.89 -3.23 -1.57
C MET A 58 -1.21 -2.19 -0.67
N MET A 59 -1.99 -1.43 0.13
CA MET A 59 -1.46 -0.46 1.08
C MET A 59 -0.83 -1.13 2.31
N ILE A 60 -1.28 -2.34 2.69
CA ILE A 60 -0.78 -3.10 3.84
C ILE A 60 0.20 -4.15 3.32
N CYS A 61 1.44 -3.72 3.08
CA CYS A 61 2.49 -4.58 2.55
C CYS A 61 3.12 -5.48 3.63
N GLY A 62 4.04 -6.34 3.23
CA GLY A 62 4.62 -7.43 3.99
C GLY A 62 5.22 -7.13 5.36
N CYS A 63 5.79 -8.17 5.96
CA CYS A 63 6.36 -8.14 7.31
C CYS A 63 7.64 -7.29 7.41
N SER A 64 7.99 -6.92 8.64
CA SER A 64 9.30 -6.33 8.95
C SER A 64 10.42 -7.29 8.51
N GLY A 65 11.43 -6.76 7.82
CA GLY A 65 12.52 -7.57 7.26
C GLY A 65 12.23 -8.21 5.89
N SER A 66 10.99 -8.10 5.38
CA SER A 66 10.66 -8.53 4.02
C SER A 66 11.18 -7.54 2.98
N THR A 67 11.43 -8.02 1.77
CA THR A 67 11.83 -7.21 0.61
C THR A 67 10.69 -6.43 -0.04
N SER A 68 9.43 -6.59 0.45
CA SER A 68 8.27 -5.87 -0.06
C SER A 68 8.42 -4.35 0.10
N GLY A 69 7.95 -3.59 -0.88
CA GLY A 69 7.89 -2.13 -0.85
C GLY A 69 6.78 -1.62 0.07
N GLY A 70 6.66 -0.29 0.20
CA GLY A 70 5.58 0.36 0.92
C GLY A 70 5.58 0.20 2.46
N PRO A 71 4.50 0.62 3.12
CA PRO A 71 4.41 0.59 4.59
C PRO A 71 4.27 -0.84 5.12
N LYS A 72 5.23 -1.26 5.93
CA LYS A 72 5.23 -2.60 6.54
C LYS A 72 4.22 -2.70 7.69
N VAL A 73 3.66 -3.89 7.91
CA VAL A 73 2.63 -4.15 8.94
C VAL A 73 3.01 -3.64 10.32
N PHE A 74 4.29 -3.76 10.72
CA PHE A 74 4.72 -3.29 12.04
C PHE A 74 4.52 -1.79 12.24
N ARG A 75 4.67 -0.97 11.18
CA ARG A 75 4.46 0.49 11.26
C ARG A 75 2.99 0.81 11.53
N TYR A 76 2.06 0.06 10.94
CA TYR A 76 0.63 0.18 11.24
C TYR A 76 0.32 -0.22 12.69
N GLN A 77 0.95 -1.29 13.20
CA GLN A 77 0.77 -1.70 14.59
C GLN A 77 1.26 -0.64 15.57
N LEU A 78 2.43 -0.02 15.30
CA LEU A 78 2.95 1.10 16.09
C LEU A 78 2.01 2.31 16.04
N LEU A 79 1.52 2.66 14.86
CA LEU A 79 0.58 3.77 14.69
C LEU A 79 -0.72 3.54 15.46
N LEU A 80 -1.31 2.34 15.38
CA LEU A 80 -2.51 1.98 16.12
C LEU A 80 -2.29 1.98 17.63
N ALA A 81 -1.13 1.51 18.11
CA ALA A 81 -0.77 1.58 19.52
C ALA A 81 -0.68 3.04 20.00
N ASN A 82 -0.11 3.93 19.18
CA ASN A 82 -0.05 5.36 19.50
C ASN A 82 -1.45 6.00 19.53
N ILE A 83 -2.26 5.75 18.51
CA ILE A 83 -3.65 6.25 18.45
C ILE A 83 -4.42 5.82 19.69
N ALA A 84 -4.29 4.56 20.12
CA ALA A 84 -4.95 4.06 21.33
C ALA A 84 -4.52 4.79 22.61
N VAL A 85 -3.24 5.19 22.69
CA VAL A 85 -2.73 5.97 23.82
C VAL A 85 -3.23 7.42 23.75
N GLU A 86 -3.19 8.05 22.59
CA GLU A 86 -3.71 9.39 22.41
C GLU A 86 -5.21 9.51 22.71
N LEU A 87 -6.02 8.53 22.31
CA LEU A 87 -7.43 8.47 22.66
C LEU A 87 -7.65 8.35 24.17
N LYS A 88 -6.79 7.60 24.88
CA LYS A 88 -6.84 7.52 26.36
C LYS A 88 -6.47 8.84 27.02
N ARG A 89 -5.47 9.56 26.48
CA ARG A 89 -5.06 10.88 26.97
C ARG A 89 -6.14 11.94 26.78
N LEU A 90 -6.87 11.89 25.65
CA LEU A 90 -8.03 12.76 25.41
C LEU A 90 -9.16 12.53 26.42
N HIS A 91 -9.39 11.28 26.82
CA HIS A 91 -10.41 10.93 27.83
C HIS A 91 -9.94 11.25 29.26
N SER A 92 -8.66 11.08 29.57
CA SER A 92 -8.07 11.29 30.89
C SER A 92 -6.73 12.02 30.75
N PRO A 93 -6.72 13.38 30.76
CA PRO A 93 -5.52 14.18 30.46
C PRO A 93 -4.34 13.96 31.41
N ASN A 94 -4.60 13.52 32.64
CA ASN A 94 -3.58 13.31 33.66
C ASN A 94 -2.98 11.90 33.64
N ILE A 95 -3.38 11.04 32.68
CA ILE A 95 -2.86 9.67 32.60
C ILE A 95 -1.46 9.67 31.98
N VAL A 96 -0.52 9.03 32.66
CA VAL A 96 0.81 8.74 32.11
C VAL A 96 0.72 7.40 31.38
N ALA A 97 0.40 7.44 30.08
CA ALA A 97 0.32 6.26 29.23
C ALA A 97 1.43 6.34 28.17
N THR A 98 2.23 5.29 28.07
CA THR A 98 3.23 5.11 27.03
C THR A 98 2.77 4.06 26.01
N PRO A 99 2.97 4.29 24.71
CA PRO A 99 2.65 3.28 23.71
C PRO A 99 3.55 2.05 23.91
N ARG A 100 2.96 0.86 23.86
CA ARG A 100 3.69 -0.42 24.03
C ARG A 100 3.53 -1.29 22.80
N PHE A 101 4.62 -1.92 22.39
CA PHE A 101 4.63 -2.91 21.33
C PHE A 101 5.33 -4.18 21.84
N GLN A 102 4.66 -5.33 21.77
CA GLN A 102 5.17 -6.62 22.28
C GLN A 102 5.68 -6.54 23.74
N GLY A 103 4.98 -5.77 24.58
CA GLY A 103 5.33 -5.60 26.01
C GLY A 103 6.45 -4.58 26.29
N ARG A 104 7.12 -4.04 25.27
CA ARG A 104 8.16 -3.02 25.41
C ARG A 104 7.61 -1.62 25.15
N GLU A 105 8.10 -0.65 25.90
CA GLU A 105 7.76 0.76 25.66
C GLU A 105 8.43 1.25 24.39
N ILE A 106 7.69 2.04 23.62
CA ILE A 106 8.17 2.64 22.37
C ILE A 106 8.67 4.03 22.71
N SER A 107 9.89 4.37 22.31
CA SER A 107 10.42 5.72 22.47
C SER A 107 9.69 6.69 21.55
N ASP A 108 9.59 7.95 21.99
CA ASP A 108 8.97 9.01 21.20
C ASP A 108 9.68 9.25 19.86
N ASP A 109 10.98 9.02 19.79
CA ASP A 109 11.75 9.17 18.54
C ASP A 109 11.35 8.13 17.49
N VAL A 110 11.12 6.89 17.89
CA VAL A 110 10.60 5.84 16.99
C VAL A 110 9.22 6.23 16.50
N MET A 111 8.36 6.74 17.39
CA MET A 111 7.02 7.14 17.02
C MET A 111 7.01 8.32 16.04
N ARG A 112 7.83 9.34 16.26
CA ARG A 112 8.01 10.46 15.34
C ARG A 112 8.49 9.99 13.97
N SER A 113 9.44 9.06 13.93
CA SER A 113 9.95 8.47 12.68
C SER A 113 8.86 7.73 11.90
N VAL A 114 7.99 6.97 12.59
CA VAL A 114 6.85 6.27 11.96
C VAL A 114 5.84 7.26 11.40
N MET A 115 5.49 8.30 12.16
CA MET A 115 4.57 9.34 11.67
C MET A 115 5.15 10.10 10.47
N ALA A 116 6.42 10.49 10.53
CA ALA A 116 7.10 11.13 9.40
C ALA A 116 7.11 10.26 8.15
N TYR A 117 7.32 8.95 8.32
CA TYR A 117 7.25 7.99 7.20
C TYR A 117 5.86 7.97 6.55
N PHE A 118 4.78 7.88 7.34
CA PHE A 118 3.43 7.87 6.79
C PHE A 118 3.09 9.19 6.08
N MET A 119 3.45 10.33 6.66
CA MET A 119 3.26 11.63 5.99
C MET A 119 4.00 11.68 4.65
N ALA A 120 5.27 11.29 4.63
CA ALA A 120 6.07 11.25 3.41
C ALA A 120 5.48 10.27 2.38
N PHE A 121 5.01 9.10 2.81
CA PHE A 121 4.41 8.10 1.95
C PHE A 121 3.14 8.61 1.26
N PHE A 122 2.19 9.17 2.03
CA PHE A 122 0.95 9.70 1.46
C PHE A 122 1.18 10.95 0.61
N LEU A 123 2.15 11.80 1.00
CA LEU A 123 2.53 12.95 0.17
C LEU A 123 3.10 12.49 -1.18
N THR A 124 4.01 11.52 -1.18
CA THR A 124 4.58 10.98 -2.41
C THR A 124 3.53 10.31 -3.29
N LEU A 125 2.63 9.54 -2.67
CA LEU A 125 1.50 8.92 -3.36
C LEU A 125 0.63 9.98 -4.03
N GLY A 126 0.25 11.03 -3.29
CA GLY A 126 -0.58 12.12 -3.80
C GLY A 126 0.11 12.88 -4.95
N LEU A 127 1.38 13.25 -4.78
CA LEU A 127 2.15 13.93 -5.84
C LEU A 127 2.30 13.05 -7.08
N GLY A 128 2.56 11.75 -6.90
CA GLY A 128 2.64 10.80 -8.00
C GLY A 128 1.32 10.65 -8.75
N ALA A 129 0.20 10.52 -8.02
CA ALA A 129 -1.12 10.45 -8.62
C ALA A 129 -1.47 11.73 -9.40
N VAL A 130 -1.22 12.91 -8.83
CA VAL A 130 -1.43 14.19 -9.52
C VAL A 130 -0.58 14.29 -10.78
N ALA A 131 0.69 13.91 -10.71
CA ALA A 131 1.57 13.93 -11.89
C ALA A 131 1.03 13.03 -13.01
N LEU A 132 0.53 11.83 -12.66
CA LEU A 132 -0.06 10.90 -13.65
C LEU A 132 -1.37 11.43 -14.26
N VAL A 133 -2.22 12.09 -13.46
CA VAL A 133 -3.44 12.75 -13.99
C VAL A 133 -3.08 13.88 -14.95
N LEU A 134 -2.07 14.71 -14.62
CA LEU A 134 -1.60 15.78 -15.50
C LEU A 134 -1.04 15.26 -16.83
N LEU A 135 -0.58 14.02 -16.86
CA LEU A 135 -0.11 13.33 -18.08
C LEU A 135 -1.25 12.66 -18.88
N GLY A 136 -2.51 12.87 -18.46
CA GLY A 136 -3.70 12.46 -19.19
C GLY A 136 -4.25 11.08 -18.80
N LEU A 137 -3.80 10.48 -17.70
CA LEU A 137 -4.40 9.25 -17.19
C LEU A 137 -5.70 9.56 -16.43
N ASP A 138 -6.67 8.66 -16.51
CA ASP A 138 -7.87 8.74 -15.69
C ASP A 138 -7.55 8.62 -14.18
N PRO A 139 -8.34 9.22 -13.29
CA PRO A 139 -8.04 9.25 -11.86
C PRO A 139 -7.87 7.88 -11.22
N VAL A 140 -8.65 6.87 -11.62
CA VAL A 140 -8.56 5.52 -11.06
C VAL A 140 -7.22 4.87 -11.44
N THR A 141 -6.86 4.93 -12.71
CA THR A 141 -5.57 4.45 -13.22
C THR A 141 -4.40 5.22 -12.59
N ALA A 142 -4.51 6.55 -12.46
CA ALA A 142 -3.45 7.37 -11.88
C ALA A 142 -3.21 7.06 -10.40
N ILE A 143 -4.26 7.01 -9.56
CA ILE A 143 -4.15 6.72 -8.13
C ILE A 143 -3.64 5.29 -7.92
N SER A 144 -4.24 4.32 -8.60
CA SER A 144 -3.82 2.92 -8.47
C SER A 144 -2.44 2.68 -9.05
N GLY A 145 -2.09 3.35 -10.15
CA GLY A 145 -0.77 3.30 -10.76
C GLY A 145 0.32 3.89 -9.87
N ALA A 146 0.05 5.04 -9.22
CA ALA A 146 0.97 5.61 -8.24
C ALA A 146 1.11 4.68 -7.01
N ALA A 147 0.00 4.12 -6.52
CA ALA A 147 -0.02 3.21 -5.40
C ALA A 147 0.77 1.93 -5.69
N THR A 148 0.49 1.25 -6.79
CA THR A 148 1.17 0.00 -7.14
C THR A 148 2.65 0.21 -7.42
N SER A 149 3.02 1.34 -8.02
CA SER A 149 4.42 1.71 -8.26
C SER A 149 5.15 1.94 -6.93
N LEU A 150 4.57 2.73 -6.02
CA LEU A 150 5.19 3.07 -4.74
C LEU A 150 5.27 1.86 -3.79
N THR A 151 4.30 0.95 -3.84
CA THR A 151 4.30 -0.28 -3.04
C THR A 151 5.01 -1.45 -3.73
N ASN A 152 5.39 -1.29 -5.00
CA ASN A 152 6.05 -2.32 -5.82
C ASN A 152 5.25 -3.63 -5.93
N VAL A 153 3.93 -3.54 -6.07
CA VAL A 153 3.05 -4.71 -6.24
C VAL A 153 3.02 -5.18 -7.69
N GLY A 154 2.80 -4.27 -8.65
CA GLY A 154 2.76 -4.53 -10.08
C GLY A 154 1.41 -4.16 -10.71
N PRO A 155 0.36 -4.98 -10.59
CA PRO A 155 -0.93 -4.62 -11.20
C PRO A 155 -1.59 -3.45 -10.47
N GLY A 156 -2.18 -2.54 -11.26
CA GLY A 156 -3.03 -1.47 -10.77
C GLY A 156 -4.52 -1.83 -10.93
N PHE A 157 -5.37 -0.80 -11.00
CA PHE A 157 -6.79 -0.93 -11.30
C PHE A 157 -7.13 -0.13 -12.55
N GLY A 158 -8.25 -0.49 -13.16
CA GLY A 158 -8.68 0.10 -14.41
C GLY A 158 -8.31 -0.73 -15.63
N PRO A 159 -8.79 -0.35 -16.82
CA PRO A 159 -8.68 -1.16 -18.01
C PRO A 159 -7.26 -1.20 -18.59
N LEU A 160 -6.42 -0.22 -18.27
CA LEU A 160 -5.07 -0.12 -18.83
C LEU A 160 -4.05 -0.92 -18.04
N ILE A 161 -4.00 -0.75 -16.72
CA ILE A 161 -2.97 -1.30 -15.83
C ILE A 161 -3.51 -2.35 -14.86
N GLY A 162 -4.72 -2.84 -15.09
CA GLY A 162 -5.33 -3.93 -14.33
C GLY A 162 -4.57 -5.25 -14.48
N PRO A 163 -5.03 -6.30 -13.78
CA PRO A 163 -4.35 -7.61 -13.75
C PRO A 163 -4.25 -8.29 -15.12
N SER A 164 -5.12 -7.97 -16.05
CA SER A 164 -5.09 -8.43 -17.44
C SER A 164 -4.48 -7.40 -18.41
N GLY A 165 -4.18 -6.19 -17.94
CA GLY A 165 -3.57 -5.11 -18.71
C GLY A 165 -2.04 -5.14 -18.71
N ASN A 166 -1.45 -4.13 -19.35
CA ASN A 166 -0.02 -3.90 -19.32
C ASN A 166 0.31 -2.41 -19.38
N PHE A 167 1.53 -2.04 -19.03
CA PHE A 167 1.98 -0.66 -19.01
C PHE A 167 2.44 -0.13 -20.39
N ALA A 168 2.44 -0.97 -21.45
CA ALA A 168 2.95 -0.60 -22.76
C ALA A 168 2.11 0.46 -23.49
N SER A 169 0.81 0.57 -23.15
CA SER A 169 -0.11 1.56 -23.72
C SER A 169 -0.04 2.93 -23.05
N LEU A 170 0.74 3.07 -21.97
CA LEU A 170 0.86 4.35 -21.25
C LEU A 170 1.78 5.34 -21.99
N PRO A 171 1.54 6.65 -21.82
CA PRO A 171 2.46 7.68 -22.29
C PRO A 171 3.87 7.49 -21.68
N GLU A 172 4.91 7.66 -22.48
CA GLU A 172 6.30 7.51 -22.02
C GLU A 172 6.63 8.34 -20.75
N PRO A 173 6.20 9.61 -20.61
CA PRO A 173 6.41 10.35 -19.37
C PRO A 173 5.75 9.73 -18.14
N ALA A 174 4.59 9.08 -18.30
CA ALA A 174 3.91 8.41 -17.19
C ALA A 174 4.69 7.18 -16.71
N ILE A 175 5.31 6.44 -17.65
CA ILE A 175 6.19 5.31 -17.33
C ILE A 175 7.41 5.79 -16.52
N TRP A 176 8.00 6.92 -16.88
CA TRP A 176 9.11 7.50 -16.12
C TRP A 176 8.71 7.92 -14.70
N VAL A 177 7.55 8.56 -14.52
CA VAL A 177 7.02 8.91 -13.19
C VAL A 177 6.83 7.66 -12.35
N MET A 178 6.20 6.61 -12.91
CA MET A 178 6.01 5.33 -12.22
C MET A 178 7.34 4.66 -11.86
N THR A 179 8.34 4.71 -12.75
CA THR A 179 9.68 4.18 -12.51
C THR A 179 10.37 4.86 -11.32
N VAL A 180 10.26 6.18 -11.23
CA VAL A 180 10.78 6.94 -10.08
C VAL A 180 10.05 6.54 -8.79
N LEU A 181 8.73 6.40 -8.83
CA LEU A 181 7.94 5.96 -7.68
C LEU A 181 8.33 4.54 -7.23
N MET A 182 8.57 3.61 -8.17
CA MET A 182 9.05 2.25 -7.87
C MET A 182 10.40 2.29 -7.17
N LEU A 183 11.33 3.11 -7.66
CA LEU A 183 12.65 3.26 -7.07
C LEU A 183 12.56 3.81 -5.64
N VAL A 184 11.78 4.87 -5.44
CA VAL A 184 11.54 5.51 -4.13
C VAL A 184 10.90 4.53 -3.14
N GLY A 185 9.91 3.78 -3.59
CA GLY A 185 9.22 2.78 -2.76
C GLY A 185 10.10 1.60 -2.36
N ARG A 186 11.02 1.19 -3.23
CA ARG A 186 11.91 0.04 -3.01
C ARG A 186 13.08 0.33 -2.08
N LEU A 187 13.67 1.52 -2.17
CA LEU A 187 14.86 1.92 -1.43
C LEU A 187 14.57 2.44 -0.01
N GLU A 188 13.36 2.21 0.51
CA GLU A 188 12.84 2.86 1.70
C GLU A 188 12.78 4.41 1.57
N LEU A 189 11.60 4.92 1.41
CA LEU A 189 11.25 6.31 1.11
C LEU A 189 12.10 7.34 1.89
N MET A 190 12.33 7.11 3.19
CA MET A 190 13.10 8.03 4.04
C MET A 190 14.59 8.06 3.67
N ALA A 191 15.17 6.93 3.24
CA ALA A 191 16.56 6.89 2.80
C ALA A 191 16.76 7.71 1.52
N VAL A 192 15.80 7.61 0.59
CA VAL A 192 15.83 8.42 -0.65
C VAL A 192 15.71 9.91 -0.33
N TYR A 193 14.81 10.30 0.57
CA TYR A 193 14.67 11.70 0.94
C TYR A 193 15.91 12.29 1.59
N VAL A 194 16.63 11.51 2.41
CA VAL A 194 17.90 11.95 3.00
C VAL A 194 18.93 12.30 1.94
N LEU A 195 19.00 11.54 0.83
CA LEU A 195 19.92 11.82 -0.28
C LEU A 195 19.67 13.19 -0.94
N PHE A 196 18.42 13.67 -0.93
CA PHE A 196 18.08 14.98 -1.48
C PHE A 196 18.32 16.14 -0.51
N THR A 197 18.68 15.87 0.75
CA THR A 197 19.01 16.94 1.70
C THR A 197 20.45 17.43 1.50
N ALA A 198 20.62 18.75 1.39
CA ALA A 198 21.95 19.37 1.27
C ALA A 198 22.89 19.01 2.44
N ARG A 199 22.32 18.66 3.61
CA ARG A 199 23.07 18.28 4.81
C ARG A 199 23.77 16.92 4.64
N PHE A 200 23.24 16.01 3.86
CA PHE A 200 23.85 14.70 3.57
C PHE A 200 25.19 14.86 2.80
N TRP A 201 25.25 15.84 1.91
CA TRP A 201 26.42 16.09 1.06
C TRP A 201 27.43 17.07 1.66
N ARG A 202 27.10 17.70 2.81
CA ARG A 202 28.01 18.54 3.57
C ARG A 202 28.62 17.70 4.69
N VAL A 203 29.70 17.02 4.40
CA VAL A 203 30.59 16.39 5.39
C VAL A 203 31.64 17.41 5.81
#